data_7c9aa7454bd73904c685adeb93c23927
#
_entry.id   7c9aa7454bd73904c685adeb93c23927
#
_cell.length_a   1.000
_cell.length_b   1.000
_cell.length_c   1.000
_cell.angle_alpha   90.00
_cell.angle_beta   90.00
_cell.angle_gamma   90.00
#
_symmetry.space_group_name_H-M   'P 1'
#
loop_
_entity.id
_entity.type
_entity.pdbx_description
1 polymer ?
#
loop_
_entity_poly.entity_id
_entity_poly.type
_entity_poly.pdbx_seq_one_letter_code
_entity_poly.pdbx_strand_id
1 'polypeptide(L)'
;MKAKDVPTCHLTKNADPYSALYSYGNRGWENNAVLNYDFLMAQQAYLNHKLQAQGFLFLSDVYDALGFDVSTLGYEKVRASHILGWIYDPTDPTRDNYVSFGLNDKNGLTNKNVAEQIRANEPNFWLDFNCDGDILNLSKDSKKKTFSQYAKEGC
;
A
#
# COMPACT_ATOMS: atom_id res chain seq x y z
N MET A 1 -9.60 6.76 16.26
CA MET A 1 -9.03 6.43 16.31
C MET A 1 -8.99 6.35 16.34
N LYS A 2 -8.90 6.43 16.20
CA LYS A 2 -8.40 6.36 16.19
C LYS A 2 -7.84 6.12 15.73
N ALA A 3 -7.67 6.02 15.07
CA ALA A 3 -7.00 5.88 14.86
C ALA A 3 -6.79 6.59 14.61
N LYS A 4 -6.99 7.02 14.37
CA LYS A 4 -6.45 7.42 14.58
C LYS A 4 -6.43 8.11 15.34
N ASP A 5 -6.68 8.36 15.96
CA ASP A 5 -6.12 8.79 16.74
C ASP A 5 -5.42 8.47 17.23
N VAL A 6 -5.12 8.36 16.81
CA VAL A 6 -4.20 8.00 17.27
C VAL A 6 -3.55 8.62 17.66
N PRO A 7 -3.25 8.75 18.12
CA PRO A 7 -2.34 9.43 18.38
C PRO A 7 -1.39 9.22 17.72
N THR A 8 -1.68 9.49 17.13
CA THR A 8 -0.91 9.16 16.73
C THR A 8 0.18 9.14 17.00
N CYS A 9 0.09 8.81 17.74
CA CYS A 9 1.31 8.82 18.34
C CYS A 9 2.33 8.83 17.33
N HIS A 10 3.05 9.27 16.94
CA HIS A 10 4.23 9.26 16.10
C HIS A 10 4.05 8.87 14.66
N LEU A 11 2.86 8.51 14.24
CA LEU A 11 2.64 8.20 12.85
C LEU A 11 2.32 9.47 12.10
N THR A 12 3.35 10.03 11.48
CA THR A 12 3.20 11.18 10.61
C THR A 12 2.88 10.71 9.21
N LYS A 13 2.55 11.65 8.33
CA LYS A 13 2.35 11.32 6.93
C LYS A 13 3.56 10.62 6.35
N ASN A 14 4.77 11.07 6.70
CA ASN A 14 5.98 10.47 6.16
C ASN A 14 6.21 9.05 6.67
N ALA A 15 5.68 8.74 7.83
CA ALA A 15 5.84 7.41 8.41
C ALA A 15 4.67 6.49 8.12
N ASP A 16 3.62 6.98 7.47
CA ASP A 16 2.44 6.18 7.14
C ASP A 16 2.80 5.14 6.07
N PRO A 17 2.78 3.85 6.41
CA PRO A 17 3.16 2.83 5.44
C PRO A 17 2.12 2.58 4.36
N TYR A 18 0.89 3.09 4.55
CA TYR A 18 -0.20 2.83 3.61
C TYR A 18 -0.18 3.77 2.41
N SER A 19 0.70 4.76 2.40
CA SER A 19 0.79 5.66 1.26
C SER A 19 2.24 5.91 0.91
N ALA A 20 2.50 6.15 -0.37
CA ALA A 20 3.85 6.38 -0.86
C ALA A 20 3.79 7.09 -2.19
N LEU A 21 4.83 7.87 -2.49
CA LEU A 21 4.95 8.56 -3.77
C LEU A 21 5.84 7.75 -4.70
N TYR A 22 5.25 7.29 -5.81
CA TYR A 22 6.02 6.63 -6.86
C TYR A 22 6.67 7.72 -7.71
N SER A 23 8.00 7.80 -7.68
CA SER A 23 8.71 8.91 -8.29
C SER A 23 10.10 8.44 -8.75
N TYR A 24 10.93 9.40 -9.14
CA TYR A 24 12.20 9.09 -9.78
C TYR A 24 13.14 8.22 -8.94
N GLY A 25 12.92 8.13 -7.64
CA GLY A 25 13.70 7.23 -6.80
C GLY A 25 13.35 5.77 -6.95
N ASN A 26 12.24 5.45 -7.61
CA ASN A 26 11.82 4.07 -7.82
C ASN A 26 12.50 3.51 -9.06
N ARG A 27 12.91 2.25 -8.99
CA ARG A 27 13.69 1.62 -10.07
C ARG A 27 12.98 1.59 -11.42
N GLY A 28 11.67 1.42 -11.41
CA GLY A 28 10.92 1.32 -12.66
C GLY A 28 10.36 2.63 -13.19
N TRP A 29 10.68 3.72 -12.52
CA TRP A 29 10.11 5.02 -12.87
C TRP A 29 10.72 5.58 -14.15
N GLU A 30 9.85 6.19 -14.96
CA GLU A 30 10.25 6.92 -16.17
C GLU A 30 9.68 8.32 -16.10
N ASN A 31 10.25 9.23 -16.84
CA ASN A 31 9.72 10.60 -16.90
C ASN A 31 8.55 10.67 -17.88
N ASN A 32 7.54 9.84 -17.66
CA ASN A 32 6.40 9.70 -18.58
C ASN A 32 5.22 9.12 -17.80
N ALA A 33 4.14 9.90 -17.73
CA ALA A 33 2.99 9.51 -16.93
C ALA A 33 2.30 8.25 -17.44
N VAL A 34 2.20 8.10 -18.77
CA VAL A 34 1.53 6.93 -19.35
C VAL A 34 2.31 5.66 -19.04
N LEU A 35 3.63 5.69 -19.22
CA LEU A 35 4.45 4.53 -18.95
C LEU A 35 4.40 4.13 -17.47
N ASN A 36 4.42 5.11 -16.58
CA ASN A 36 4.36 4.83 -15.16
C ASN A 36 3.00 4.28 -14.74
N TYR A 37 1.94 4.84 -15.29
CA TYR A 37 0.61 4.35 -15.01
C TYR A 37 0.46 2.89 -15.48
N ASP A 38 0.91 2.61 -16.71
CA ASP A 38 0.83 1.26 -17.25
C ASP A 38 1.65 0.27 -16.42
N PHE A 39 2.84 0.69 -16.00
CA PHE A 39 3.67 -0.14 -15.14
C PHE A 39 2.96 -0.44 -13.81
N LEU A 40 2.41 0.58 -13.18
CA LEU A 40 1.74 0.41 -11.90
C LEU A 40 0.53 -0.52 -12.01
N MET A 41 -0.25 -0.36 -13.07
CA MET A 41 -1.42 -1.21 -13.24
C MET A 41 -1.04 -2.65 -13.55
N ALA A 42 0.05 -2.85 -14.29
CA ALA A 42 0.54 -4.21 -14.56
C ALA A 42 1.04 -4.87 -13.28
N GLN A 43 1.72 -4.11 -12.43
CA GLN A 43 2.18 -4.66 -11.16
C GLN A 43 1.02 -4.96 -10.23
N GLN A 44 0.01 -4.12 -10.22
CA GLN A 44 -1.18 -4.38 -9.41
C GLN A 44 -1.84 -5.69 -9.82
N ALA A 45 -1.95 -5.93 -11.11
CA ALA A 45 -2.53 -7.18 -11.62
C ALA A 45 -1.66 -8.39 -11.23
N TYR A 46 -0.36 -8.25 -11.38
CA TYR A 46 0.57 -9.33 -11.00
C TYR A 46 0.46 -9.64 -9.51
N LEU A 47 0.41 -8.62 -8.68
CA LEU A 47 0.35 -8.82 -7.24
C LEU A 47 -0.99 -9.41 -6.80
N ASN A 48 -2.06 -9.10 -7.51
CA ASN A 48 -3.34 -9.75 -7.25
C ASN A 48 -3.30 -11.24 -7.58
N HIS A 49 -2.64 -11.58 -8.67
CA HIS A 49 -2.42 -12.99 -9.00
C HIS A 49 -1.64 -13.69 -7.89
N LYS A 50 -0.59 -13.04 -7.42
CA LYS A 50 0.25 -13.61 -6.38
C LYS A 50 -0.52 -13.77 -5.07
N LEU A 51 -1.33 -12.79 -4.72
CA LEU A 51 -2.18 -12.88 -3.54
C LEU A 51 -3.10 -14.08 -3.59
N GLN A 52 -3.76 -14.29 -4.72
CA GLN A 52 -4.67 -15.42 -4.87
C GLN A 52 -3.93 -16.74 -4.86
N ALA A 53 -2.76 -16.78 -5.47
CA ALA A 53 -1.99 -18.02 -5.55
C ALA A 53 -1.43 -18.45 -4.20
N GLN A 54 -0.99 -17.50 -3.38
CA GLN A 54 -0.38 -17.79 -2.10
C GLN A 54 -1.34 -17.76 -0.94
N GLY A 55 -2.45 -17.01 -1.07
CA GLY A 55 -3.37 -16.79 0.02
C GLY A 55 -3.02 -15.60 0.89
N PHE A 56 -1.87 -14.99 0.66
CA PHE A 56 -1.43 -13.82 1.42
C PHE A 56 -0.40 -13.05 0.62
N LEU A 57 -0.17 -11.80 1.02
CA LEU A 57 0.86 -10.96 0.38
C LEU A 57 1.29 -9.91 1.38
N PHE A 58 2.60 -9.72 1.52
CA PHE A 58 3.12 -8.67 2.40
C PHE A 58 3.30 -7.37 1.63
N LEU A 59 3.17 -6.26 2.35
CA LEU A 59 3.40 -4.94 1.75
C LEU A 59 4.83 -4.82 1.24
N SER A 60 5.78 -5.51 1.87
CA SER A 60 7.16 -5.53 1.39
C SER A 60 7.26 -6.12 -0.02
N ASP A 61 6.42 -7.07 -0.36
CA ASP A 61 6.38 -7.61 -1.73
C ASP A 61 5.94 -6.54 -2.72
N VAL A 62 4.98 -5.71 -2.31
CA VAL A 62 4.51 -4.60 -3.14
C VAL A 62 5.61 -3.56 -3.31
N TYR A 63 6.26 -3.19 -2.21
CA TYR A 63 7.35 -2.21 -2.28
C TYR A 63 8.45 -2.69 -3.22
N ASP A 64 8.82 -3.97 -3.13
CA ASP A 64 9.83 -4.53 -4.03
C ASP A 64 9.41 -4.48 -5.48
N ALA A 65 8.17 -4.85 -5.76
CA ALA A 65 7.67 -4.88 -7.13
C ALA A 65 7.64 -3.47 -7.74
N LEU A 66 7.41 -2.46 -6.91
CA LEU A 66 7.32 -1.09 -7.38
C LEU A 66 8.64 -0.34 -7.30
N GLY A 67 9.71 -1.00 -6.89
CA GLY A 67 11.02 -0.40 -6.88
C GLY A 67 11.31 0.55 -5.73
N PHE A 68 10.51 0.48 -4.67
CA PHE A 68 10.78 1.24 -3.46
C PHE A 68 11.90 0.59 -2.66
N ASP A 69 12.63 1.41 -1.92
CA ASP A 69 13.63 0.89 -1.00
C ASP A 69 13.73 1.82 0.22
N VAL A 70 14.64 1.50 1.12
CA VAL A 70 14.75 2.26 2.36
C VAL A 70 15.18 3.70 2.12
N SER A 71 15.90 3.97 1.03
CA SER A 71 16.34 5.33 0.73
C SER A 71 15.19 6.22 0.30
N THR A 72 14.13 5.64 -0.28
CA THR A 72 12.97 6.41 -0.73
C THR A 72 11.86 6.44 0.31
N LEU A 73 11.68 5.35 1.06
CA LEU A 73 10.56 5.24 2.00
C LEU A 73 10.93 5.56 3.44
N GLY A 74 12.17 5.29 3.82
CA GLY A 74 12.57 5.39 5.19
C GLY A 74 12.48 4.06 5.92
N TYR A 75 13.25 3.95 6.97
CA TYR A 75 13.42 2.71 7.70
C TYR A 75 12.12 2.21 8.32
N GLU A 76 11.32 3.13 8.86
CA GLU A 76 10.11 2.72 9.58
C GLU A 76 9.06 2.13 8.65
N LYS A 77 8.88 2.73 7.46
CA LYS A 77 7.93 2.20 6.50
C LYS A 77 8.37 0.82 6.02
N VAL A 78 9.64 0.66 5.73
CA VAL A 78 10.16 -0.63 5.26
C VAL A 78 9.97 -1.69 6.33
N ARG A 79 10.28 -1.36 7.59
CA ARG A 79 10.10 -2.31 8.68
C ARG A 79 8.64 -2.72 8.83
N ALA A 80 7.74 -1.76 8.80
CA ALA A 80 6.31 -2.05 8.93
C ALA A 80 5.81 -2.92 7.77
N SER A 81 6.38 -2.78 6.59
CA SER A 81 5.94 -3.53 5.42
C SER A 81 6.16 -5.02 5.55
N HIS A 82 6.99 -5.45 6.48
CA HIS A 82 7.26 -6.88 6.68
C HIS A 82 6.19 -7.59 7.51
N ILE A 83 5.28 -6.83 8.12
CA ILE A 83 4.17 -7.43 8.87
C ILE A 83 2.81 -7.03 8.32
N LEU A 84 2.75 -5.95 7.56
CA LEU A 84 1.49 -5.49 6.96
C LEU A 84 1.27 -6.17 5.62
N GLY A 85 0.01 -6.33 5.26
CA GLY A 85 -0.28 -6.93 3.96
C GLY A 85 -1.74 -7.28 3.78
N TRP A 86 -1.96 -8.31 2.97
CA TRP A 86 -3.30 -8.77 2.60
C TRP A 86 -3.43 -10.26 2.84
N ILE A 87 -4.63 -10.69 3.18
CA ILE A 87 -4.99 -12.10 3.25
C ILE A 87 -6.14 -12.34 2.28
N TYR A 88 -6.01 -13.38 1.47
CA TYR A 88 -7.04 -13.75 0.51
C TYR A 88 -7.96 -14.78 1.16
N ASP A 89 -9.16 -14.36 1.52
CA ASP A 89 -10.17 -15.21 2.12
C ASP A 89 -11.53 -14.74 1.64
N PRO A 90 -12.00 -15.23 0.49
CA PRO A 90 -13.26 -14.73 -0.08
C PRO A 90 -14.49 -15.03 0.78
N THR A 91 -14.34 -15.88 1.81
CA THR A 91 -15.46 -16.12 2.73
C THR A 91 -15.59 -15.06 3.80
N ASP A 92 -14.60 -14.18 3.94
CA ASP A 92 -14.58 -13.13 4.95
C ASP A 92 -15.06 -11.82 4.32
N PRO A 93 -16.27 -11.34 4.68
CA PRO A 93 -16.80 -10.13 4.05
C PRO A 93 -16.10 -8.85 4.49
N THR A 94 -15.23 -8.92 5.50
CA THR A 94 -14.54 -7.74 5.98
C THR A 94 -13.26 -7.44 5.20
N ARG A 95 -12.85 -8.35 4.30
CA ARG A 95 -11.62 -8.19 3.53
C ARG A 95 -11.94 -7.77 2.11
N ASP A 96 -11.07 -6.96 1.53
CA ASP A 96 -11.20 -6.59 0.13
C ASP A 96 -10.88 -7.75 -0.80
N ASN A 97 -9.94 -8.60 -0.40
CA ASN A 97 -9.49 -9.75 -1.19
C ASN A 97 -8.80 -9.37 -2.49
N TYR A 98 -8.29 -8.15 -2.56
CA TYR A 98 -7.49 -7.70 -3.70
C TYR A 98 -6.55 -6.60 -3.24
N VAL A 99 -5.48 -6.42 -4.02
CA VAL A 99 -4.52 -5.35 -3.80
C VAL A 99 -4.93 -4.16 -4.66
N SER A 100 -5.00 -2.99 -4.05
CA SER A 100 -5.26 -1.76 -4.77
C SER A 100 -4.22 -0.72 -4.39
N PHE A 101 -3.74 0.01 -5.39
CA PHE A 101 -2.84 1.14 -5.18
C PHE A 101 -3.59 2.46 -5.09
N GLY A 102 -4.91 2.43 -5.17
CA GLY A 102 -5.73 3.64 -5.08
C GLY A 102 -5.79 4.47 -6.35
N LEU A 103 -5.28 3.97 -7.46
CA LEU A 103 -5.18 4.77 -8.67
C LEU A 103 -6.52 4.99 -9.36
N ASN A 104 -7.39 4.00 -9.30
CA ASN A 104 -8.70 4.08 -9.95
C ASN A 104 -9.84 4.07 -8.95
N ASP A 105 -9.54 4.29 -7.70
CA ASP A 105 -10.55 4.31 -6.65
C ASP A 105 -11.24 5.67 -6.65
N LYS A 106 -12.54 5.66 -6.88
CA LYS A 106 -13.32 6.89 -6.91
C LYS A 106 -13.30 7.62 -5.57
N ASN A 107 -13.09 6.88 -4.50
CA ASN A 107 -13.04 7.45 -3.16
C ASN A 107 -11.62 7.72 -2.71
N GLY A 108 -10.66 7.48 -3.59
CA GLY A 108 -9.27 7.72 -3.26
C GLY A 108 -9.00 9.20 -3.04
N LEU A 109 -8.20 9.49 -2.02
CA LEU A 109 -7.91 10.87 -1.66
C LEU A 109 -6.74 11.44 -2.45
N THR A 110 -5.90 10.58 -3.00
CA THR A 110 -4.64 11.02 -3.57
C THR A 110 -4.67 11.13 -5.09
N ASN A 111 -5.46 10.31 -5.76
CA ASN A 111 -5.48 10.25 -7.23
C ASN A 111 -6.87 10.56 -7.78
N LYS A 112 -7.33 11.76 -7.51
CA LYS A 112 -8.68 12.13 -7.88
C LYS A 112 -8.91 12.15 -9.36
N ASN A 113 -7.88 12.41 -10.13
CA ASN A 113 -8.05 12.58 -11.58
C ASN A 113 -6.82 12.07 -12.31
N VAL A 114 -6.73 10.75 -12.39
CA VAL A 114 -5.60 10.10 -13.07
C VAL A 114 -5.58 10.47 -14.55
N ALA A 115 -6.75 10.56 -15.19
CA ALA A 115 -6.81 10.90 -16.61
C ALA A 115 -6.22 12.29 -16.88
N GLU A 116 -6.52 13.24 -16.01
CA GLU A 116 -5.98 14.58 -16.13
C GLU A 116 -4.48 14.61 -15.88
N GLN A 117 -4.04 13.83 -14.91
CA GLN A 117 -2.63 13.70 -14.59
C GLN A 117 -1.85 13.15 -15.80
N ILE A 118 -2.42 12.14 -16.46
CA ILE A 118 -1.80 11.56 -17.64
C ILE A 118 -1.75 12.56 -18.78
N ARG A 119 -2.82 13.32 -18.98
CA ARG A 119 -2.85 14.35 -20.02
C ARG A 119 -1.78 15.41 -19.80
N ALA A 120 -1.56 15.78 -18.55
CA ALA A 120 -0.55 16.77 -18.18
C ALA A 120 0.86 16.20 -18.14
N ASN A 121 1.00 14.90 -18.34
CA ASN A 121 2.27 14.18 -18.23
C ASN A 121 2.94 14.39 -16.88
N GLU A 122 2.16 14.28 -15.82
CA GLU A 122 2.67 14.32 -14.46
C GLU A 122 3.11 12.91 -14.08
N PRO A 123 4.40 12.63 -14.02
CA PRO A 123 4.87 11.25 -13.95
C PRO A 123 4.86 10.63 -12.56
N ASN A 124 4.66 11.43 -11.52
CA ASN A 124 4.67 10.94 -10.15
C ASN A 124 3.26 10.59 -9.71
N PHE A 125 3.11 9.46 -9.04
CA PHE A 125 1.80 8.99 -8.58
C PHE A 125 1.81 8.75 -7.08
N TRP A 126 0.88 9.36 -6.37
CA TRP A 126 0.63 9.01 -4.98
C TRP A 126 -0.14 7.71 -4.94
N LEU A 127 0.32 6.79 -4.10
CA LEU A 127 -0.30 5.48 -3.97
C LEU A 127 -0.89 5.33 -2.57
N ASP A 128 -2.07 4.74 -2.52
CA ASP A 128 -2.72 4.36 -1.27
C ASP A 128 -2.97 2.87 -1.30
N PHE A 129 -2.41 2.16 -0.35
CA PHE A 129 -2.50 0.70 -0.30
C PHE A 129 -3.63 0.29 0.64
N ASN A 130 -4.49 -0.60 0.16
CA ASN A 130 -5.65 -1.07 0.92
C ASN A 130 -5.33 -2.30 1.77
N CYS A 131 -4.22 -2.25 2.51
CA CYS A 131 -3.80 -3.38 3.34
C CYS A 131 -4.87 -3.80 4.34
N ASP A 132 -4.93 -5.10 4.61
CA ASP A 132 -5.78 -5.64 5.67
C ASP A 132 -5.25 -5.32 7.06
N GLY A 133 -3.96 -5.06 7.18
CA GLY A 133 -3.33 -4.75 8.43
C GLY A 133 -2.19 -5.71 8.72
N ASP A 134 -1.95 -5.98 9.98
CA ASP A 134 -0.88 -6.87 10.44
C ASP A 134 -1.30 -8.31 10.20
N ILE A 135 -0.83 -8.89 9.09
CA ILE A 135 -1.28 -10.23 8.70
C ILE A 135 -0.56 -11.34 9.45
N LEU A 136 0.52 -11.05 10.16
CA LEU A 136 1.12 -12.06 11.01
C LEU A 136 0.17 -12.45 12.13
N ASN A 137 -0.50 -11.49 12.73
CA ASN A 137 -1.51 -11.78 13.73
C ASN A 137 -2.81 -12.25 13.13
N LEU A 138 -3.20 -11.70 11.99
CA LEU A 138 -4.45 -12.09 11.35
C LEU A 138 -4.45 -13.55 10.94
N SER A 139 -3.28 -14.08 10.53
CA SER A 139 -3.21 -15.47 10.09
C SER A 139 -3.16 -16.46 11.25
N LYS A 140 -2.75 -16.02 12.44
CA LYS A 140 -2.60 -16.90 13.60
C LYS A 140 -3.80 -16.87 14.52
N ASP A 141 -4.53 -15.79 14.51
CA ASP A 141 -5.53 -15.49 15.51
C ASP A 141 -6.75 -14.93 14.80
N SER A 142 -7.91 -15.40 15.17
CA SER A 142 -9.15 -14.86 14.62
C SER A 142 -9.37 -13.41 15.04
N LYS A 143 -8.71 -12.98 16.09
CA LYS A 143 -8.78 -11.59 16.52
C LYS A 143 -7.80 -10.79 15.71
N LYS A 144 -8.30 -9.83 14.98
CA LYS A 144 -7.49 -9.06 14.06
C LYS A 144 -6.99 -7.80 14.73
N LYS A 145 -5.71 -7.52 14.56
CA LYS A 145 -5.12 -6.26 14.95
C LYS A 145 -4.63 -5.55 13.73
N THR A 146 -5.07 -4.32 13.58
CA THR A 146 -4.57 -3.47 12.50
C THR A 146 -3.30 -2.77 12.94
N PHE A 147 -2.63 -2.17 11.98
CA PHE A 147 -1.46 -1.36 12.30
C PHE A 147 -1.84 -0.23 13.27
N SER A 148 -3.03 0.34 13.11
CA SER A 148 -3.52 1.38 14.03
C SER A 148 -3.58 0.89 15.45
N GLN A 149 -4.04 -0.32 15.66
CA GLN A 149 -4.10 -0.88 16.99
C GLN A 149 -2.72 -1.09 17.58
N TYR A 150 -1.79 -1.54 16.76
CA TYR A 150 -0.41 -1.68 17.19
C TYR A 150 0.19 -0.35 17.58
N ALA A 151 -0.07 0.65 16.78
CA ALA A 151 0.44 1.99 17.06
C ALA A 151 -0.10 2.51 18.39
N LYS A 152 -1.37 2.25 18.66
CA LYS A 152 -1.95 2.67 19.94
C LYS A 152 -1.28 1.99 21.13
N GLU A 153 -1.03 0.70 20.99
CA GLU A 153 -0.42 -0.06 22.07
C GLU A 153 1.04 0.31 22.26
N GLY A 154 1.71 0.68 21.18
CA GLY A 154 3.11 1.01 21.22
C GLY A 154 3.42 2.44 21.60
N CYS A 155 2.40 3.26 21.72
CA CYS A 155 2.64 4.66 22.03
C CYS A 155 2.69 4.93 23.50
#